data_fadd935398ba959f436a134ece1996a6
#
_entry.id   fadd935398ba959f436a134ece1996a6
#
_cell.length_a   1.000
_cell.length_b   1.000
_cell.length_c   1.000
_cell.angle_alpha   90.00
_cell.angle_beta   90.00
_cell.angle_gamma   90.00
#
_symmetry.space_group_name_H-M   'P 1'
#
loop_
_entity.id
_entity.type
_entity.pdbx_description
1 polymer ?
#
loop_
_entity_poly.entity_id
_entity_poly.type
_entity_poly.pdbx_seq_one_letter_code
_entity_poly.pdbx_strand_id
1 'polypeptide(L)'
;MLFRSQYDRFGTIPGAAGAAGPQAVDFEDLFGGFGMGDIFSSFFGGGAGRATVRREGRDMGVGLRITLEEAAAGVHKEIVYDRLAPCPDCKGSGLAEGGSEVTCPDCNGQGRVVTVQHTILGDMQAASTCSRCSGSGKIIENPCPECEGQGRVPDRQRISVDIPVGIQDGQQLRLSGYGEAGIRGAAAGDLIVTIRIEEHEFFERQGSDLHCSTVISMVQAALGTQIEIDGIFKDEKVKVTIPEGCQYGQVVHVKGYGMPKFRSEARGDLHVHVEVRIPSRLSKAERGILEKLADEMGENVSEARSPLQKLRDAFNG
;
A
#
# COMPACT_ATOMS: atom_id res chain seq x y z
N MET A 1 24.89 18.46 1.82
CA MET A 1 24.93 17.43 0.75
C MET A 1 23.74 17.53 -0.24
N LEU A 2 23.15 18.70 -0.46
CA LEU A 2 21.94 18.90 -1.29
C LEU A 2 22.25 19.44 -2.70
N PHE A 3 23.49 19.77 -3.01
CA PHE A 3 23.85 20.38 -4.30
C PHE A 3 24.38 19.38 -5.37
N ARG A 4 24.77 18.18 -5.00
CA ARG A 4 25.23 17.15 -5.95
C ARG A 4 24.11 16.49 -6.75
N SER A 5 22.93 16.36 -6.16
CA SER A 5 21.80 15.68 -6.81
C SER A 5 21.10 16.49 -7.91
N GLN A 6 21.32 17.81 -7.96
CA GLN A 6 20.76 18.67 -9.02
C GLN A 6 21.66 18.74 -10.25
N TYR A 7 22.98 18.63 -10.08
CA TYR A 7 23.91 18.62 -11.20
C TYR A 7 23.81 17.36 -12.08
N ASP A 8 23.60 16.21 -11.45
CA ASP A 8 23.46 14.93 -12.15
C ASP A 8 22.13 14.77 -12.90
N ARG A 9 21.17 15.65 -12.67
CA ARG A 9 19.84 15.59 -13.26
C ARG A 9 19.59 16.60 -14.37
N PHE A 10 20.27 17.74 -14.38
CA PHE A 10 19.98 18.85 -15.30
C PHE A 10 21.20 19.47 -16.01
N GLY A 11 22.43 19.08 -15.70
CA GLY A 11 23.63 19.46 -16.45
C GLY A 11 23.96 20.97 -16.55
N THR A 12 23.30 21.86 -15.77
CA THR A 12 23.52 23.30 -15.85
C THR A 12 23.43 23.97 -14.48
N ILE A 13 24.34 24.91 -14.24
CA ILE A 13 24.37 25.77 -13.04
C ILE A 13 23.55 27.04 -13.33
N PRO A 14 22.59 27.43 -12.50
CA PRO A 14 21.93 28.74 -12.64
C PRO A 14 22.86 29.83 -12.12
N GLY A 15 23.36 30.69 -13.03
CA GLY A 15 24.05 31.90 -12.61
C GLY A 15 25.29 32.31 -13.38
N ALA A 16 25.37 32.13 -14.70
CA ALA A 16 26.39 32.81 -15.51
C ALA A 16 25.72 33.66 -16.58
N ALA A 17 25.49 34.92 -16.25
CA ALA A 17 25.16 35.97 -17.22
C ALA A 17 26.44 36.49 -17.87
N GLY A 18 26.53 36.38 -19.19
CA GLY A 18 27.65 36.94 -19.99
C GLY A 18 27.19 37.24 -21.40
N ALA A 19 27.13 38.48 -21.73
CA ALA A 19 26.64 39.14 -22.90
C ALA A 19 27.22 38.66 -24.25
N ALA A 20 26.37 38.57 -25.28
CA ALA A 20 26.71 39.04 -26.65
C ALA A 20 25.52 38.92 -27.62
N GLY A 21 25.10 40.03 -28.22
CA GLY A 21 24.67 40.21 -29.61
C GLY A 21 23.34 39.66 -30.13
N PRO A 22 22.59 40.41 -30.94
CA PRO A 22 21.31 40.02 -31.45
C PRO A 22 21.48 39.11 -32.70
N GLN A 23 21.27 37.83 -32.53
CA GLN A 23 21.02 36.95 -33.66
C GLN A 23 19.58 36.42 -33.52
N ALA A 24 18.84 36.56 -34.60
CA ALA A 24 17.47 36.05 -34.74
C ALA A 24 17.44 34.57 -34.36
N VAL A 25 16.90 34.27 -33.22
CA VAL A 25 16.57 32.91 -32.80
C VAL A 25 15.32 32.51 -33.56
N ASP A 26 15.42 31.50 -34.39
CA ASP A 26 14.27 30.85 -35.04
C ASP A 26 13.26 30.43 -33.98
N PHE A 27 12.05 30.95 -34.14
CA PHE A 27 10.94 30.72 -33.21
C PHE A 27 10.50 29.24 -33.15
N GLU A 28 10.91 28.44 -34.14
CA GLU A 28 10.66 27.00 -34.20
C GLU A 28 11.55 26.16 -33.27
N ASP A 29 12.80 26.58 -33.02
CA ASP A 29 13.70 25.85 -32.11
C ASP A 29 13.41 26.12 -30.61
N LEU A 30 12.82 27.27 -30.27
CA LEU A 30 12.46 27.58 -28.89
C LEU A 30 11.20 26.83 -28.41
N PHE A 31 10.35 26.41 -29.33
CA PHE A 31 9.08 25.70 -29.03
C PHE A 31 9.15 24.18 -29.23
N GLY A 32 10.19 23.66 -29.86
CA GLY A 32 10.34 22.21 -30.16
C GLY A 32 10.85 21.33 -29.01
N GLY A 33 11.39 21.92 -27.93
CA GLY A 33 12.15 21.17 -26.92
C GLY A 33 11.47 20.87 -25.58
N PHE A 34 10.32 21.42 -25.29
CA PHE A 34 9.68 21.28 -23.98
C PHE A 34 8.20 20.97 -24.11
N GLY A 35 7.82 19.71 -24.29
CA GLY A 35 6.48 19.15 -23.97
C GLY A 35 5.21 20.00 -24.05
N MET A 36 5.29 21.20 -24.66
CA MET A 36 4.15 22.14 -24.78
C MET A 36 3.33 21.91 -26.05
N GLY A 37 3.77 20.99 -26.91
CA GLY A 37 3.01 20.55 -28.09
C GLY A 37 1.61 20.03 -27.74
N ASP A 38 1.51 19.34 -26.61
CA ASP A 38 0.22 18.81 -26.14
C ASP A 38 -0.73 19.89 -25.59
N ILE A 39 -0.19 20.96 -25.02
CA ILE A 39 -1.01 22.07 -24.51
C ILE A 39 -1.46 22.95 -25.68
N PHE A 40 -0.60 23.16 -26.67
CA PHE A 40 -0.93 23.97 -27.84
C PHE A 40 -1.88 23.21 -28.81
N SER A 41 -1.69 21.91 -28.98
CA SER A 41 -2.64 21.08 -29.75
C SER A 41 -4.01 20.96 -29.08
N SER A 42 -4.07 21.05 -27.73
CA SER A 42 -5.32 21.11 -26.98
C SER A 42 -6.02 22.46 -27.08
N PHE A 43 -5.27 23.54 -27.31
CA PHE A 43 -5.81 24.90 -27.32
C PHE A 43 -6.10 25.41 -28.76
N PHE A 44 -5.30 25.02 -29.75
CA PHE A 44 -5.43 25.48 -31.13
C PHE A 44 -5.73 24.38 -32.18
N GLY A 45 -5.40 23.13 -31.86
CA GLY A 45 -5.77 22.00 -32.70
C GLY A 45 -7.21 21.57 -32.42
N GLY A 46 -8.16 22.06 -33.21
CA GLY A 46 -9.58 21.74 -33.11
C GLY A 46 -9.91 20.25 -33.25
N GLY A 47 -9.32 19.41 -32.44
CA GLY A 47 -9.77 18.05 -32.18
C GLY A 47 -10.83 18.11 -31.09
N ALA A 48 -12.09 18.29 -31.46
CA ALA A 48 -13.23 18.05 -30.59
C ALA A 48 -13.17 16.56 -30.15
N GLY A 49 -12.31 16.26 -29.20
CA GLY A 49 -12.37 14.99 -28.47
C GLY A 49 -13.80 14.85 -28.00
N ARG A 50 -14.50 13.82 -28.45
CA ARG A 50 -15.80 13.44 -27.90
C ARG A 50 -15.66 13.41 -26.41
N ALA A 51 -16.17 14.41 -25.71
CA ALA A 51 -16.43 14.30 -24.27
C ALA A 51 -17.54 13.25 -24.15
N THR A 52 -17.18 11.99 -24.25
CA THR A 52 -18.05 10.87 -23.92
C THR A 52 -18.27 10.97 -22.43
N VAL A 53 -19.48 11.37 -22.05
CA VAL A 53 -19.88 11.25 -20.63
C VAL A 53 -19.60 9.81 -20.23
N ARG A 54 -18.64 9.63 -19.31
CA ARG A 54 -18.30 8.30 -18.78
C ARG A 54 -19.57 7.74 -18.15
N ARG A 55 -20.14 6.76 -18.81
CA ARG A 55 -21.30 6.00 -18.30
C ARG A 55 -20.88 4.77 -17.52
N GLU A 56 -19.65 4.37 -17.68
CA GLU A 56 -19.06 3.24 -16.97
C GLU A 56 -19.09 3.48 -15.47
N GLY A 57 -19.27 2.42 -14.70
CA GLY A 57 -19.19 2.44 -13.25
C GLY A 57 -17.80 2.81 -12.78
N ARG A 58 -17.69 3.37 -11.59
CA ARG A 58 -16.41 3.70 -10.97
C ARG A 58 -15.83 2.47 -10.30
N ASP A 59 -14.50 2.38 -10.32
CA ASP A 59 -13.80 1.43 -9.49
C ASP A 59 -13.93 1.84 -8.01
N MET A 60 -14.02 0.83 -7.16
CA MET A 60 -14.15 1.01 -5.70
C MET A 60 -12.97 0.40 -4.97
N GLY A 61 -12.54 1.01 -3.88
CA GLY A 61 -11.49 0.51 -3.01
C GLY A 61 -12.03 0.13 -1.64
N VAL A 62 -11.68 -1.07 -1.17
CA VAL A 62 -12.01 -1.54 0.18
C VAL A 62 -10.75 -2.09 0.85
N GLY A 63 -10.49 -1.70 2.11
CA GLY A 63 -9.42 -2.27 2.92
C GLY A 63 -9.91 -3.51 3.64
N LEU A 64 -9.15 -4.61 3.56
CA LEU A 64 -9.42 -5.84 4.28
C LEU A 64 -8.28 -6.15 5.24
N ARG A 65 -8.58 -6.28 6.53
CA ARG A 65 -7.61 -6.64 7.55
C ARG A 65 -7.57 -8.15 7.74
N ILE A 66 -6.37 -8.67 7.82
CA ILE A 66 -6.08 -10.09 8.07
C ILE A 66 -4.95 -10.22 9.07
N THR A 67 -4.89 -11.33 9.78
CA THR A 67 -3.76 -11.64 10.67
C THR A 67 -2.58 -12.19 9.88
N LEU A 68 -1.43 -12.30 10.53
CA LEU A 68 -0.21 -12.85 9.91
C LEU A 68 -0.36 -14.33 9.60
N GLU A 69 -1.05 -15.09 10.46
CA GLU A 69 -1.35 -16.50 10.29
C GLU A 69 -2.32 -16.72 9.12
N GLU A 70 -3.33 -15.87 8.98
CA GLU A 70 -4.25 -15.90 7.84
C GLU A 70 -3.50 -15.62 6.53
N ALA A 71 -2.54 -14.68 6.53
CA ALA A 71 -1.69 -14.43 5.38
C ALA A 71 -0.75 -15.60 5.07
N ALA A 72 -0.34 -16.37 6.10
CA ALA A 72 0.48 -17.57 5.92
C ALA A 72 -0.33 -18.75 5.39
N ALA A 73 -1.53 -18.98 5.90
CA ALA A 73 -2.36 -20.12 5.53
C ALA A 73 -3.21 -19.91 4.27
N GLY A 74 -3.47 -18.60 3.94
CA GLY A 74 -4.53 -18.25 3.01
C GLY A 74 -5.91 -18.37 3.67
N VAL A 75 -6.85 -17.55 3.28
CA VAL A 75 -8.17 -17.53 3.90
C VAL A 75 -9.24 -17.02 2.94
N HIS A 76 -10.46 -17.53 3.10
CA HIS A 76 -11.66 -16.99 2.46
C HIS A 76 -12.34 -16.03 3.44
N LYS A 77 -12.47 -14.75 3.06
CA LYS A 77 -13.14 -13.75 3.89
C LYS A 77 -14.33 -13.12 3.16
N GLU A 78 -15.39 -12.90 3.89
CA GLU A 78 -16.54 -12.13 3.41
C GLU A 78 -16.31 -10.63 3.63
N ILE A 79 -16.55 -9.86 2.59
CA ILE A 79 -16.53 -8.40 2.63
C ILE A 79 -17.95 -7.89 2.38
N VAL A 80 -18.36 -6.93 3.18
CA VAL A 80 -19.62 -6.21 3.01
C VAL A 80 -19.29 -4.75 2.74
N TYR A 81 -19.83 -4.24 1.62
CA TYR A 81 -19.61 -2.84 1.21
C TYR A 81 -20.84 -2.30 0.49
N ASP A 82 -20.99 -0.99 0.52
CA ASP A 82 -22.10 -0.30 -0.15
C ASP A 82 -21.66 0.15 -1.53
N ARG A 83 -22.47 -0.12 -2.55
CA ARG A 83 -22.22 0.29 -3.94
C ARG A 83 -23.51 0.71 -4.64
N LEU A 84 -23.36 1.36 -5.78
CA LEU A 84 -24.47 1.49 -6.73
C LEU A 84 -24.55 0.18 -7.53
N ALA A 85 -25.60 -0.61 -7.27
CA ALA A 85 -25.88 -1.85 -8.00
C ALA A 85 -26.87 -1.62 -9.15
N PRO A 86 -26.94 -2.50 -10.16
CA PRO A 86 -27.98 -2.41 -11.16
C PRO A 86 -29.36 -2.44 -10.52
N CYS A 87 -30.22 -1.53 -10.89
CA CYS A 87 -31.59 -1.48 -10.39
C CYS A 87 -32.31 -2.81 -10.67
N PRO A 88 -32.91 -3.47 -9.66
CA PRO A 88 -33.57 -4.75 -9.83
C PRO A 88 -34.78 -4.68 -10.76
N ASP A 89 -35.56 -3.61 -10.70
CA ASP A 89 -36.79 -3.45 -11.46
C ASP A 89 -36.54 -3.33 -12.97
N CYS A 90 -35.62 -2.45 -13.36
CA CYS A 90 -35.31 -2.25 -14.78
C CYS A 90 -34.08 -3.04 -15.24
N LYS A 91 -33.47 -3.84 -14.39
CA LYS A 91 -32.25 -4.64 -14.68
C LYS A 91 -31.11 -3.78 -15.26
N GLY A 92 -30.98 -2.56 -14.77
CA GLY A 92 -29.94 -1.62 -15.18
C GLY A 92 -30.30 -0.74 -16.37
N SER A 93 -31.40 -0.94 -17.08
CA SER A 93 -31.75 -0.14 -18.27
C SER A 93 -32.14 1.31 -17.96
N GLY A 94 -32.69 1.58 -16.81
CA GLY A 94 -33.28 2.87 -16.44
C GLY A 94 -34.67 3.11 -17.02
N LEU A 95 -35.23 2.15 -17.78
CA LEU A 95 -36.53 2.25 -18.42
C LEU A 95 -37.62 1.64 -17.55
N ALA A 96 -38.79 2.26 -17.45
CA ALA A 96 -39.98 1.59 -16.94
C ALA A 96 -40.41 0.47 -17.89
N GLU A 97 -41.30 -0.39 -17.43
CA GLU A 97 -41.86 -1.46 -18.25
C GLU A 97 -42.60 -0.85 -19.49
N GLY A 98 -42.17 -1.25 -20.68
CA GLY A 98 -42.67 -0.68 -21.94
C GLY A 98 -42.10 0.70 -22.30
N GLY A 99 -41.16 1.22 -21.52
CA GLY A 99 -40.46 2.48 -21.80
C GLY A 99 -39.52 2.40 -23.02
N SER A 100 -39.29 3.52 -23.67
CA SER A 100 -38.38 3.62 -24.81
C SER A 100 -37.37 4.76 -24.66
N GLU A 101 -36.22 4.59 -25.32
CA GLU A 101 -35.27 5.67 -25.52
C GLU A 101 -35.56 6.38 -26.82
N VAL A 102 -35.69 7.69 -26.77
CA VAL A 102 -35.89 8.55 -27.95
C VAL A 102 -34.68 9.44 -28.16
N THR A 103 -34.46 9.83 -29.41
CA THR A 103 -33.41 10.78 -29.76
C THR A 103 -33.68 12.13 -29.10
N CYS A 104 -32.69 12.71 -28.44
CA CYS A 104 -32.82 14.02 -27.81
C CYS A 104 -33.12 15.11 -28.86
N PRO A 105 -34.25 15.83 -28.77
CA PRO A 105 -34.61 16.83 -29.76
C PRO A 105 -33.71 18.07 -29.73
N ASP A 106 -33.12 18.41 -28.58
CA ASP A 106 -32.30 19.62 -28.44
C ASP A 106 -30.94 19.51 -29.13
N CYS A 107 -30.37 18.30 -29.18
CA CYS A 107 -29.08 18.06 -29.83
C CYS A 107 -29.18 17.09 -31.03
N ASN A 108 -30.39 16.68 -31.41
CA ASN A 108 -30.62 15.72 -32.49
C ASN A 108 -29.73 14.47 -32.43
N GLY A 109 -29.52 13.94 -31.21
CA GLY A 109 -28.69 12.76 -30.96
C GLY A 109 -27.20 13.01 -30.83
N GLN A 110 -26.74 14.24 -31.04
CA GLN A 110 -25.29 14.54 -30.99
C GLN A 110 -24.72 14.62 -29.57
N GLY A 111 -25.55 14.75 -28.54
CA GLY A 111 -25.12 14.88 -27.13
C GLY A 111 -24.52 16.23 -26.78
N ARG A 112 -24.35 17.13 -27.73
CA ARG A 112 -23.77 18.46 -27.58
C ARG A 112 -24.56 19.50 -28.33
N VAL A 113 -24.54 20.73 -27.84
CA VAL A 113 -25.13 21.90 -28.49
C VAL A 113 -23.99 22.85 -28.83
N VAL A 114 -23.97 23.32 -30.08
CA VAL A 114 -23.01 24.31 -30.55
C VAL A 114 -23.63 25.68 -30.43
N THR A 115 -23.03 26.54 -29.62
CA THR A 115 -23.46 27.96 -29.48
C THR A 115 -22.42 28.83 -30.17
N VAL A 116 -22.90 29.74 -31.05
CA VAL A 116 -22.04 30.74 -31.65
C VAL A 116 -22.00 31.94 -30.74
N GLN A 117 -20.81 32.30 -30.27
CA GLN A 117 -20.60 33.53 -29.50
C GLN A 117 -19.91 34.57 -30.37
N HIS A 118 -20.59 35.69 -30.55
CA HIS A 118 -20.03 36.85 -31.25
C HIS A 118 -19.03 37.56 -30.34
N THR A 119 -17.75 37.52 -30.70
CA THR A 119 -16.70 38.22 -29.98
C THR A 119 -16.07 39.31 -30.82
N ILE A 120 -15.32 40.23 -30.20
CA ILE A 120 -14.62 41.31 -30.94
C ILE A 120 -13.55 40.78 -31.93
N LEU A 121 -13.20 39.49 -31.85
CA LEU A 121 -12.25 38.79 -32.72
C LEU A 121 -12.96 37.92 -33.81
N GLY A 122 -14.30 37.99 -33.87
CA GLY A 122 -15.11 37.18 -34.78
C GLY A 122 -16.01 36.16 -34.06
N ASP A 123 -16.72 35.41 -34.85
CA ASP A 123 -17.66 34.39 -34.37
C ASP A 123 -16.89 33.15 -33.88
N MET A 124 -17.02 32.87 -32.61
CA MET A 124 -16.47 31.64 -32.01
C MET A 124 -17.58 30.63 -31.77
N GLN A 125 -17.38 29.39 -32.25
CA GLN A 125 -18.26 28.27 -31.97
C GLN A 125 -17.82 27.55 -30.72
N ALA A 126 -18.64 27.57 -29.67
CA ALA A 126 -18.43 26.82 -28.46
C ALA A 126 -19.35 25.61 -28.40
N ALA A 127 -18.79 24.40 -28.33
CA ALA A 127 -19.58 23.19 -28.14
C ALA A 127 -19.72 22.91 -26.63
N SER A 128 -20.95 22.85 -26.14
CA SER A 128 -21.28 22.50 -24.76
C SER A 128 -22.06 21.18 -24.71
N THR A 129 -21.93 20.46 -23.59
CA THR A 129 -22.72 19.25 -23.35
C THR A 129 -24.19 19.61 -23.32
N CYS A 130 -25.03 18.89 -24.07
CA CYS A 130 -26.47 19.11 -24.06
C CYS A 130 -27.03 18.86 -22.65
N SER A 131 -27.65 19.90 -22.06
CA SER A 131 -28.17 19.84 -20.68
C SER A 131 -29.31 18.84 -20.54
N ARG A 132 -30.15 18.69 -21.56
CA ARG A 132 -31.35 17.82 -21.54
C ARG A 132 -31.01 16.33 -21.53
N CYS A 133 -30.01 15.90 -22.28
CA CYS A 133 -29.61 14.50 -22.34
C CYS A 133 -28.28 14.22 -21.59
N SER A 134 -27.70 15.23 -20.97
CA SER A 134 -26.40 15.14 -20.27
C SER A 134 -25.33 14.46 -21.12
N GLY A 135 -25.29 14.78 -22.42
CA GLY A 135 -24.30 14.24 -23.35
C GLY A 135 -24.65 12.88 -23.96
N SER A 136 -25.74 12.25 -23.56
CA SER A 136 -26.11 10.90 -24.04
C SER A 136 -26.65 10.88 -25.46
N GLY A 137 -27.16 12.00 -25.99
CA GLY A 137 -27.86 12.06 -27.25
C GLY A 137 -29.26 11.47 -27.22
N LYS A 138 -29.64 10.78 -26.15
CA LYS A 138 -30.93 10.11 -25.99
C LYS A 138 -31.58 10.51 -24.66
N ILE A 139 -32.91 10.54 -24.64
CA ILE A 139 -33.72 10.77 -23.44
C ILE A 139 -34.65 9.58 -23.22
N ILE A 140 -35.02 9.33 -21.98
CA ILE A 140 -35.98 8.30 -21.58
C ILE A 140 -37.35 8.97 -21.48
N GLU A 141 -38.35 8.46 -22.18
CA GLU A 141 -39.73 8.98 -22.09
C GLU A 141 -40.41 8.53 -20.80
N ASN A 142 -40.22 7.26 -20.42
CA ASN A 142 -40.78 6.67 -19.21
C ASN A 142 -39.62 6.14 -18.33
N PRO A 143 -39.07 6.94 -17.41
CA PRO A 143 -38.02 6.51 -16.53
C PRO A 143 -38.56 5.50 -15.50
N CYS A 144 -37.70 4.51 -15.14
CA CYS A 144 -38.01 3.60 -14.07
C CYS A 144 -38.21 4.38 -12.77
N PRO A 145 -39.32 4.18 -12.05
CA PRO A 145 -39.63 4.93 -10.84
C PRO A 145 -38.62 4.68 -9.67
N GLU A 146 -38.04 3.47 -9.58
CA GLU A 146 -37.11 3.11 -8.54
C GLU A 146 -35.74 3.80 -8.67
N CYS A 147 -35.22 3.92 -9.89
CA CYS A 147 -33.89 4.50 -10.13
C CYS A 147 -33.94 5.85 -10.89
N GLU A 148 -35.09 6.41 -11.11
CA GLU A 148 -35.32 7.69 -11.82
C GLU A 148 -34.57 7.79 -13.17
N GLY A 149 -34.48 6.67 -13.89
CA GLY A 149 -33.80 6.58 -15.18
C GLY A 149 -32.29 6.44 -15.13
N GLN A 150 -31.69 6.30 -13.93
CA GLN A 150 -30.24 6.06 -13.78
C GLN A 150 -29.84 4.61 -14.09
N GLY A 151 -30.75 3.66 -13.89
CA GLY A 151 -30.47 2.21 -14.02
C GLY A 151 -29.72 1.60 -12.87
N ARG A 152 -29.47 2.35 -11.78
CA ARG A 152 -28.71 1.89 -10.63
C ARG A 152 -29.27 2.45 -9.34
N VAL A 153 -29.13 1.67 -8.25
CA VAL A 153 -29.62 2.01 -6.92
C VAL A 153 -28.55 1.68 -5.87
N PRO A 154 -28.54 2.37 -4.73
CA PRO A 154 -27.68 1.98 -3.61
C PRO A 154 -28.02 0.58 -3.15
N ASP A 155 -27.03 -0.28 -2.98
CA ASP A 155 -27.18 -1.64 -2.48
C ASP A 155 -26.00 -2.03 -1.62
N ARG A 156 -26.26 -2.89 -0.62
CA ARG A 156 -25.25 -3.43 0.25
C ARG A 156 -24.86 -4.82 -0.19
N GLN A 157 -23.73 -4.88 -0.87
CA GLN A 157 -23.19 -6.11 -1.45
C GLN A 157 -22.36 -6.90 -0.44
N ARG A 158 -22.54 -8.23 -0.47
CA ARG A 158 -21.69 -9.18 0.26
C ARG A 158 -21.02 -10.08 -0.75
N ILE A 159 -19.69 -10.21 -0.63
CA ILE A 159 -18.89 -11.07 -1.50
C ILE A 159 -17.87 -11.86 -0.68
N SER A 160 -17.53 -13.06 -1.12
CA SER A 160 -16.42 -13.84 -0.60
C SER A 160 -15.18 -13.56 -1.45
N VAL A 161 -14.07 -13.30 -0.78
CA VAL A 161 -12.77 -13.02 -1.40
C VAL A 161 -11.76 -14.05 -0.95
N ASP A 162 -11.12 -14.70 -1.92
CA ASP A 162 -10.07 -15.68 -1.68
C ASP A 162 -8.72 -14.98 -1.56
N ILE A 163 -8.12 -15.08 -0.39
CA ILE A 163 -6.82 -14.50 -0.10
C ILE A 163 -5.76 -15.58 -0.28
N PRO A 164 -4.84 -15.43 -1.24
CA PRO A 164 -3.83 -16.43 -1.50
C PRO A 164 -2.76 -16.48 -0.40
N VAL A 165 -2.18 -17.66 -0.25
CA VAL A 165 -1.06 -17.94 0.66
C VAL A 165 0.14 -17.03 0.36
N GLY A 166 0.75 -16.49 1.40
CA GLY A 166 1.96 -15.67 1.28
C GLY A 166 1.73 -14.22 0.84
N ILE A 167 0.48 -13.75 0.78
CA ILE A 167 0.14 -12.38 0.39
C ILE A 167 0.90 -11.36 1.23
N GLN A 168 1.26 -10.23 0.62
CA GLN A 168 2.00 -9.16 1.29
C GLN A 168 1.08 -8.03 1.75
N ASP A 169 1.52 -7.28 2.77
CA ASP A 169 0.83 -6.06 3.19
C ASP A 169 0.78 -5.04 2.05
N GLY A 170 -0.35 -4.34 1.93
CA GLY A 170 -0.60 -3.39 0.87
C GLY A 170 -0.90 -4.00 -0.50
N GLN A 171 -0.85 -5.30 -0.67
CA GLN A 171 -1.16 -5.95 -1.94
C GLN A 171 -2.65 -5.80 -2.27
N GLN A 172 -2.94 -5.62 -3.56
CA GLN A 172 -4.30 -5.39 -4.05
C GLN A 172 -4.81 -6.59 -4.82
N LEU A 173 -6.05 -6.97 -4.52
CA LEU A 173 -6.81 -7.97 -5.27
C LEU A 173 -7.90 -7.26 -6.07
N ARG A 174 -7.91 -7.43 -7.39
CA ARG A 174 -8.89 -6.83 -8.29
C ARG A 174 -10.01 -7.84 -8.59
N LEU A 175 -11.23 -7.44 -8.28
CA LEU A 175 -12.44 -8.20 -8.55
C LEU A 175 -13.24 -7.48 -9.63
N SER A 176 -13.19 -8.01 -10.86
CA SER A 176 -13.77 -7.36 -12.03
C SER A 176 -15.29 -7.35 -11.97
N GLY A 177 -15.89 -6.17 -12.24
CA GLY A 177 -17.33 -5.97 -12.26
C GLY A 177 -18.01 -5.83 -10.89
N TYR A 178 -17.23 -5.82 -9.79
CA TYR A 178 -17.75 -5.65 -8.44
C TYR A 178 -17.71 -4.20 -7.93
N GLY A 179 -17.27 -3.24 -8.74
CA GLY A 179 -17.36 -1.81 -8.47
C GLY A 179 -18.78 -1.26 -8.63
N GLU A 180 -18.92 0.05 -8.79
CA GLU A 180 -20.23 0.67 -9.07
C GLU A 180 -20.78 0.22 -10.41
N ALA A 181 -22.09 0.05 -10.50
CA ALA A 181 -22.76 -0.19 -11.78
C ALA A 181 -22.65 1.05 -12.69
N GLY A 182 -22.46 0.82 -13.96
CA GLY A 182 -22.53 1.86 -14.97
C GLY A 182 -23.95 2.41 -15.13
N ILE A 183 -24.05 3.62 -15.67
CA ILE A 183 -25.34 4.27 -15.92
C ILE A 183 -25.99 3.61 -17.13
N ARG A 184 -27.26 3.23 -16.98
CA ARG A 184 -28.09 2.67 -18.08
C ARG A 184 -27.43 1.45 -18.74
N GLY A 185 -27.04 0.47 -17.96
CA GLY A 185 -26.47 -0.79 -18.45
C GLY A 185 -25.06 -0.69 -19.01
N ALA A 186 -24.36 0.43 -18.81
CA ALA A 186 -22.93 0.51 -19.11
C ALA A 186 -22.13 -0.42 -18.17
N ALA A 187 -20.91 -0.74 -18.55
CA ALA A 187 -20.06 -1.64 -17.79
C ALA A 187 -19.88 -1.17 -16.33
N ALA A 188 -19.88 -2.11 -15.40
CA ALA A 188 -19.55 -1.82 -14.02
C ALA A 188 -18.04 -1.61 -13.89
N GLY A 189 -17.63 -0.85 -12.87
CA GLY A 189 -16.24 -0.75 -12.45
C GLY A 189 -15.80 -1.99 -11.70
N ASP A 190 -14.56 -1.98 -11.21
CA ASP A 190 -13.96 -3.07 -10.47
C ASP A 190 -13.88 -2.75 -8.97
N LEU A 191 -13.83 -3.78 -8.15
CA LEU A 191 -13.53 -3.65 -6.73
C LEU A 191 -12.06 -3.97 -6.50
N ILE A 192 -11.34 -3.04 -5.89
CA ILE A 192 -9.95 -3.18 -5.51
C ILE A 192 -9.90 -3.41 -4.00
N VAL A 193 -9.59 -4.64 -3.61
CA VAL A 193 -9.43 -5.00 -2.20
C VAL A 193 -7.97 -4.85 -1.82
N THR A 194 -7.67 -3.89 -0.95
CA THR A 194 -6.32 -3.67 -0.43
C THR A 194 -6.15 -4.45 0.87
N ILE A 195 -5.22 -5.38 0.88
CA ILE A 195 -4.92 -6.19 2.07
C ILE A 195 -4.11 -5.38 3.06
N ARG A 196 -4.50 -5.46 4.34
CA ARG A 196 -3.77 -4.92 5.47
C ARG A 196 -3.51 -6.04 6.46
N ILE A 197 -2.21 -6.35 6.68
CA ILE A 197 -1.80 -7.37 7.64
C ILE A 197 -1.65 -6.68 9.00
N GLU A 198 -2.31 -7.21 10.02
CA GLU A 198 -2.20 -6.70 11.38
C GLU A 198 -0.83 -7.03 11.95
N GLU A 199 -0.31 -6.14 12.80
CA GLU A 199 0.93 -6.40 13.53
C GLU A 199 0.74 -7.62 14.45
N HIS A 200 1.71 -8.52 14.40
CA HIS A 200 1.69 -9.73 15.23
C HIS A 200 2.49 -9.50 16.51
N GLU A 201 1.99 -9.99 17.64
CA GLU A 201 2.59 -9.77 18.96
C GLU A 201 4.01 -10.32 19.07
N PHE A 202 4.28 -11.43 18.38
CA PHE A 202 5.53 -12.19 18.53
C PHE A 202 6.43 -12.15 17.29
N PHE A 203 5.86 -12.05 16.11
CA PHE A 203 6.60 -12.08 14.85
C PHE A 203 6.58 -10.73 14.13
N GLU A 204 7.73 -10.33 13.62
CA GLU A 204 7.87 -9.26 12.65
C GLU A 204 8.20 -9.86 11.28
N ARG A 205 7.44 -9.50 10.25
CA ARG A 205 7.62 -10.02 8.90
C ARG A 205 8.50 -9.10 8.06
N GLN A 206 9.56 -9.65 7.47
CA GLN A 206 10.40 -8.97 6.49
C GLN A 206 10.43 -9.77 5.18
N GLY A 207 9.59 -9.38 4.22
CA GLY A 207 9.42 -10.13 2.97
C GLY A 207 8.80 -11.51 3.19
N SER A 208 9.60 -12.57 3.00
CA SER A 208 9.22 -13.96 3.32
C SER A 208 9.80 -14.45 4.65
N ASP A 209 10.69 -13.70 5.27
CA ASP A 209 11.33 -14.10 6.51
C ASP A 209 10.57 -13.56 7.72
N LEU A 210 10.67 -14.27 8.83
CA LEU A 210 10.08 -13.90 10.11
C LEU A 210 11.19 -13.60 11.10
N HIS A 211 11.00 -12.58 11.90
CA HIS A 211 11.86 -12.20 13.00
C HIS A 211 11.09 -12.34 14.30
N CYS A 212 11.72 -12.89 15.33
CA CYS A 212 11.19 -12.91 16.69
C CYS A 212 12.30 -12.75 17.70
N SER A 213 11.99 -12.33 18.93
CA SER A 213 12.93 -12.23 20.04
C SER A 213 12.67 -13.33 21.04
N THR A 214 13.74 -13.87 21.63
CA THR A 214 13.67 -14.84 22.72
C THR A 214 14.64 -14.47 23.82
N VAL A 215 14.22 -14.67 25.07
CA VAL A 215 15.02 -14.36 26.24
C VAL A 215 15.59 -15.64 26.85
N ILE A 216 16.90 -15.74 26.93
CA ILE A 216 17.59 -16.85 27.60
C ILE A 216 18.38 -16.35 28.83
N SER A 217 18.70 -17.22 29.74
CA SER A 217 19.56 -16.89 30.87
C SER A 217 21.03 -16.79 30.44
N MET A 218 21.85 -16.05 31.21
CA MET A 218 23.31 -16.01 31.00
C MET A 218 23.96 -17.40 31.02
N VAL A 219 23.42 -18.31 31.81
CA VAL A 219 23.95 -19.69 31.92
C VAL A 219 23.64 -20.48 30.64
N GLN A 220 22.43 -20.33 30.12
CA GLN A 220 22.03 -20.93 28.83
C GLN A 220 22.84 -20.33 27.68
N ALA A 221 23.13 -19.03 27.72
CA ALA A 221 23.95 -18.38 26.71
C ALA A 221 25.40 -18.89 26.73
N ALA A 222 25.96 -19.11 27.92
CA ALA A 222 27.32 -19.61 28.08
C ALA A 222 27.47 -21.08 27.67
N LEU A 223 26.53 -21.94 28.09
CA LEU A 223 26.61 -23.39 27.91
C LEU A 223 25.93 -23.92 26.64
N GLY A 224 25.22 -23.02 25.93
CA GLY A 224 24.30 -23.41 24.87
C GLY A 224 23.02 -24.04 25.41
N THR A 225 21.97 -24.00 24.59
CA THR A 225 20.69 -24.59 24.98
C THR A 225 19.85 -24.91 23.74
N GLN A 226 18.82 -25.71 23.92
CA GLN A 226 17.77 -25.91 22.93
C GLN A 226 16.46 -25.40 23.51
N ILE A 227 15.80 -24.51 22.77
CA ILE A 227 14.49 -23.97 23.13
C ILE A 227 13.46 -24.37 22.08
N GLU A 228 12.20 -24.35 22.45
CA GLU A 228 11.08 -24.58 21.57
C GLU A 228 10.21 -23.33 21.54
N ILE A 229 9.91 -22.82 20.35
CA ILE A 229 9.04 -21.67 20.14
C ILE A 229 7.89 -22.06 19.22
N ASP A 230 6.78 -21.32 19.31
CA ASP A 230 5.66 -21.50 18.40
C ASP A 230 6.01 -20.99 17.01
N GLY A 231 5.62 -21.73 15.97
CA GLY A 231 5.72 -21.30 14.58
C GLY A 231 4.54 -20.45 14.16
N ILE A 232 4.55 -20.03 12.87
CA ILE A 232 3.47 -19.21 12.30
C ILE A 232 2.19 -20.03 12.04
N PHE A 233 2.30 -21.34 11.82
CA PHE A 233 1.15 -22.18 11.65
C PHE A 233 0.68 -22.72 13.00
N LYS A 234 -0.63 -22.96 13.09
CA LYS A 234 -1.24 -23.53 14.27
C LYS A 234 -0.57 -24.89 14.61
N ASP A 235 -0.23 -25.07 15.89
CA ASP A 235 0.41 -26.29 16.44
C ASP A 235 1.83 -26.58 15.89
N GLU A 236 2.41 -25.66 15.11
CA GLU A 236 3.80 -25.74 14.66
C GLU A 236 4.75 -25.42 15.82
N LYS A 237 5.70 -26.31 16.12
CA LYS A 237 6.74 -26.12 17.13
C LYS A 237 8.12 -26.11 16.47
N VAL A 238 8.86 -25.07 16.71
CA VAL A 238 10.19 -24.84 16.12
C VAL A 238 11.25 -25.04 17.18
N LYS A 239 12.13 -26.02 16.96
CA LYS A 239 13.28 -26.26 17.83
C LYS A 239 14.44 -25.37 17.39
N VAL A 240 14.86 -24.49 18.28
CA VAL A 240 15.97 -23.56 18.06
C VAL A 240 17.13 -23.96 18.91
N THR A 241 18.25 -24.31 18.29
CA THR A 241 19.50 -24.64 18.98
C THR A 241 20.35 -23.40 19.10
N ILE A 242 20.60 -22.97 20.33
CA ILE A 242 21.43 -21.82 20.65
C ILE A 242 22.84 -22.36 20.98
N PRO A 243 23.89 -21.94 20.24
CA PRO A 243 25.23 -22.40 20.46
C PRO A 243 25.77 -21.91 21.80
N GLU A 244 26.77 -22.60 22.34
CA GLU A 244 27.53 -22.14 23.49
C GLU A 244 28.28 -20.84 23.19
N GLY A 245 28.41 -19.97 24.18
CA GLY A 245 29.02 -18.66 24.02
C GLY A 245 28.14 -17.64 23.24
N CYS A 246 26.86 -17.88 23.15
CA CYS A 246 25.91 -16.98 22.47
C CYS A 246 25.90 -15.59 23.12
N GLN A 247 26.04 -14.54 22.32
CA GLN A 247 26.06 -13.16 22.79
C GLN A 247 24.68 -12.51 22.69
N TYR A 248 24.49 -11.45 23.48
CA TYR A 248 23.26 -10.59 23.36
C TYR A 248 23.15 -10.02 21.95
N GLY A 249 21.95 -10.11 21.38
CA GLY A 249 21.66 -9.61 20.03
C GLY A 249 22.13 -10.54 18.90
N GLN A 250 22.68 -11.70 19.22
CA GLN A 250 23.01 -12.71 18.21
C GLN A 250 21.73 -13.26 17.58
N VAL A 251 21.74 -13.46 16.25
CA VAL A 251 20.60 -13.96 15.49
C VAL A 251 20.85 -15.42 15.11
N VAL A 252 19.92 -16.28 15.52
CA VAL A 252 19.93 -17.70 15.14
C VAL A 252 18.98 -17.89 13.97
N HIS A 253 19.48 -18.45 12.87
CA HIS A 253 18.70 -18.69 11.65
C HIS A 253 18.13 -20.11 11.65
N VAL A 254 16.83 -20.21 11.48
CA VAL A 254 16.11 -21.49 11.34
C VAL A 254 15.46 -21.55 9.97
N LYS A 255 16.00 -22.38 9.10
CA LYS A 255 15.59 -22.48 7.70
C LYS A 255 14.19 -23.05 7.53
N GLY A 256 13.40 -22.44 6.63
CA GLY A 256 12.10 -22.95 6.23
C GLY A 256 10.96 -22.73 7.24
N TYR A 257 11.16 -21.90 8.27
CA TYR A 257 10.16 -21.55 9.27
C TYR A 257 9.64 -20.11 9.17
N GLY A 258 9.94 -19.44 8.07
CA GLY A 258 9.37 -18.13 7.73
C GLY A 258 8.00 -18.23 7.07
N MET A 259 7.55 -17.13 6.47
CA MET A 259 6.31 -17.04 5.70
C MET A 259 6.41 -17.85 4.40
N PRO A 260 5.31 -18.43 3.93
CA PRO A 260 5.24 -18.98 2.58
C PRO A 260 5.50 -17.87 1.54
N LYS A 261 6.22 -18.23 0.49
CA LYS A 261 6.44 -17.33 -0.64
C LYS A 261 5.21 -17.32 -1.53
N PHE A 262 4.81 -16.14 -1.97
CA PHE A 262 3.65 -15.99 -2.85
C PHE A 262 3.77 -16.88 -4.09
N ARG A 263 2.76 -17.69 -4.38
CA ARG A 263 2.69 -18.65 -5.50
C ARG A 263 3.82 -19.68 -5.52
N SER A 264 4.37 -20.06 -4.38
CA SER A 264 5.42 -21.07 -4.25
C SER A 264 5.18 -21.91 -3.00
N GLU A 265 5.59 -23.17 -3.02
CA GLU A 265 5.58 -24.04 -1.83
C GLU A 265 6.74 -23.76 -0.88
N ALA A 266 7.72 -22.98 -1.32
CA ALA A 266 8.87 -22.63 -0.50
C ALA A 266 8.48 -21.62 0.59
N ARG A 267 9.09 -21.76 1.76
CA ARG A 267 9.00 -20.82 2.88
C ARG A 267 10.29 -20.00 2.98
N GLY A 268 10.18 -18.84 3.61
CA GLY A 268 11.35 -18.09 4.09
C GLY A 268 11.94 -18.70 5.35
N ASP A 269 12.86 -18.00 5.98
CA ASP A 269 13.55 -18.41 7.17
C ASP A 269 13.02 -17.68 8.42
N LEU A 270 13.27 -18.26 9.59
CA LEU A 270 12.97 -17.63 10.86
C LEU A 270 14.29 -17.15 11.50
N HIS A 271 14.32 -15.89 11.86
CA HIS A 271 15.44 -15.22 12.50
C HIS A 271 15.10 -14.96 13.96
N VAL A 272 15.75 -15.70 14.85
CA VAL A 272 15.52 -15.61 16.29
C VAL A 272 16.59 -14.72 16.90
N HIS A 273 16.19 -13.53 17.36
CA HIS A 273 17.05 -12.59 18.06
C HIS A 273 17.18 -13.00 19.54
N VAL A 274 18.40 -13.28 19.97
CA VAL A 274 18.65 -13.78 21.32
C VAL A 274 18.90 -12.61 22.27
N GLU A 275 18.09 -12.51 23.29
CA GLU A 275 18.27 -11.60 24.41
C GLU A 275 18.80 -12.37 25.61
N VAL A 276 19.91 -11.93 26.16
CA VAL A 276 20.52 -12.58 27.33
C VAL A 276 20.11 -11.82 28.59
N ARG A 277 19.42 -12.52 29.50
CA ARG A 277 18.99 -11.96 30.76
C ARG A 277 19.99 -12.32 31.87
N ILE A 278 20.57 -11.29 32.47
CA ILE A 278 21.39 -11.40 33.66
C ILE A 278 20.47 -11.24 34.88
N PRO A 279 20.49 -12.17 35.86
CA PRO A 279 19.67 -12.08 37.06
C PRO A 279 20.03 -10.85 37.91
N SER A 280 19.03 -10.02 38.21
CA SER A 280 19.23 -8.83 39.07
C SER A 280 19.35 -9.16 40.56
N ARG A 281 18.90 -10.32 40.98
CA ARG A 281 18.97 -10.80 42.36
C ARG A 281 19.55 -12.22 42.40
N LEU A 282 20.54 -12.45 43.26
CA LEU A 282 21.18 -13.73 43.45
C LEU A 282 21.01 -14.16 44.90
N SER A 283 20.73 -15.42 45.11
CA SER A 283 20.85 -16.05 46.43
C SER A 283 22.33 -16.12 46.87
N LYS A 284 22.56 -16.37 48.16
CA LYS A 284 23.93 -16.54 48.65
C LYS A 284 24.67 -17.71 47.98
N ALA A 285 23.97 -18.79 47.66
CA ALA A 285 24.53 -19.94 46.97
C ALA A 285 24.92 -19.61 45.52
N GLU A 286 24.03 -18.97 44.76
CA GLU A 286 24.28 -18.57 43.35
C GLU A 286 25.45 -17.58 43.27
N ARG A 287 25.48 -16.59 44.18
CA ARG A 287 26.59 -15.65 44.28
C ARG A 287 27.93 -16.38 44.52
N GLY A 288 27.99 -17.31 45.48
CA GLY A 288 29.21 -18.05 45.75
C GLY A 288 29.68 -18.94 44.59
N ILE A 289 28.74 -19.42 43.73
CA ILE A 289 29.11 -20.16 42.52
C ILE A 289 29.70 -19.19 41.47
N LEU A 290 29.11 -18.02 41.30
CA LEU A 290 29.61 -17.02 40.34
C LEU A 290 30.95 -16.42 40.79
N GLU A 291 31.17 -16.21 42.10
CA GLU A 291 32.46 -15.78 42.64
C GLU A 291 33.56 -16.80 42.33
N LYS A 292 33.30 -18.11 42.53
CA LYS A 292 34.25 -19.16 42.17
C LYS A 292 34.52 -19.19 40.65
N LEU A 293 33.50 -19.01 39.83
CA LEU A 293 33.68 -18.93 38.39
C LEU A 293 34.58 -17.75 38.01
N ALA A 294 34.36 -16.58 38.61
CA ALA A 294 35.18 -15.39 38.38
C ALA A 294 36.65 -15.64 38.78
N ASP A 295 36.89 -16.31 39.92
CA ASP A 295 38.22 -16.67 40.35
C ASP A 295 38.93 -17.61 39.35
N GLU A 296 38.21 -18.62 38.81
CA GLU A 296 38.76 -19.53 37.80
C GLU A 296 39.04 -18.82 36.47
N MET A 297 38.26 -17.79 36.11
CA MET A 297 38.46 -16.96 34.91
C MET A 297 39.52 -15.87 35.13
N GLY A 298 40.01 -15.67 36.35
CA GLY A 298 40.97 -14.62 36.70
C GLY A 298 40.35 -13.23 36.70
N GLU A 299 39.02 -13.13 36.85
CA GLU A 299 38.30 -11.87 36.87
C GLU A 299 38.15 -11.32 38.29
N ASN A 300 38.49 -10.05 38.50
CA ASN A 300 38.32 -9.36 39.78
C ASN A 300 36.91 -8.80 39.93
N VAL A 301 36.04 -9.44 40.70
CA VAL A 301 34.69 -8.99 41.06
C VAL A 301 34.60 -8.25 42.38
N SER A 302 35.77 -7.83 42.95
CA SER A 302 35.80 -7.03 44.18
C SER A 302 35.07 -5.70 43.97
N GLU A 303 34.33 -5.22 44.99
CA GLU A 303 33.58 -3.96 44.99
C GLU A 303 34.39 -2.86 44.31
N ALA A 304 33.81 -2.25 43.28
CA ALA A 304 34.42 -1.07 42.68
C ALA A 304 34.58 -0.02 43.78
N ARG A 305 35.82 0.12 44.28
CA ARG A 305 36.13 1.14 45.31
C ARG A 305 35.58 2.48 44.83
N SER A 306 34.71 3.09 45.61
CA SER A 306 34.13 4.38 45.26
C SER A 306 35.26 5.38 44.96
N PRO A 307 35.09 6.35 44.10
CA PRO A 307 36.10 7.38 43.82
C PRO A 307 36.64 8.03 45.09
N LEU A 308 35.79 8.15 46.14
CA LEU A 308 36.15 8.63 47.46
C LEU A 308 37.07 7.68 48.27
N GLN A 309 36.89 6.36 48.12
CA GLN A 309 37.78 5.39 48.71
C GLN A 309 39.15 5.34 48.03
N LYS A 310 39.21 5.45 46.70
CA LYS A 310 40.47 5.60 45.95
C LYS A 310 41.26 6.84 46.36
N LEU A 311 40.56 7.98 46.58
CA LEU A 311 41.16 9.19 47.09
C LEU A 311 41.68 9.02 48.53
N ARG A 312 40.93 8.34 49.41
CA ARG A 312 41.32 8.12 50.80
C ARG A 312 42.55 7.20 50.93
N ASP A 313 42.65 6.16 50.09
CA ASP A 313 43.78 5.27 50.04
C ASP A 313 45.04 5.96 49.47
N ALA A 314 44.87 6.92 48.55
CA ALA A 314 45.96 7.74 48.01
C ALA A 314 46.49 8.82 48.99
N PHE A 315 45.70 9.18 50.01
CA PHE A 315 46.12 10.15 51.04
C PHE A 315 46.66 9.49 52.31
N ASN A 316 46.46 8.16 52.49
CA ASN A 316 46.91 7.40 53.66
C ASN A 316 48.11 6.48 53.39
N GLY A 317 48.69 6.48 52.20
CA GLY A 317 49.94 5.85 51.80
C GLY A 317 50.98 6.92 51.49
#